data_f4030433b4bcb97879beae187f40c5d1
#
_entry.id   f4030433b4bcb97879beae187f40c5d1
#
_cell.length_a   1.000
_cell.length_b   1.000
_cell.length_c   1.000
_cell.angle_alpha   90.00
_cell.angle_beta   90.00
_cell.angle_gamma   90.00
#
_symmetry.space_group_name_H-M   'P 1'
#
loop_
_entity.id
_entity.type
_entity.pdbx_description
1 polymer ?
#
loop_
_entity_poly.entity_id
_entity_poly.type
_entity_poly.pdbx_seq_one_letter_code
_entity_poly.pdbx_strand_id
1 'polypeptide(L)'
;MRPDSLSTSNTSLADVLKFTLEELENKGEFYDVVAVAEEIYPFRNKEIVKNMIELMLSGKSDTIYAAWEEKRITWYGTKDELEVLGGNSWIIKKSKNEDNVLTSLSGYLLLVKPSQIRKKSLFSSVTEAYVIKDPIAVLAIHSQSELEGVVNHFRKTITF
;
A
#
# COMPACT_ATOMS: atom_id res chain seq x y z
N MET A 1 24.94 2.95 3.63
CA MET A 1 24.72 2.01 2.51
C MET A 1 24.14 0.73 3.11
N ARG A 2 23.13 0.13 2.48
CA ARG A 2 22.50 -1.11 2.99
C ARG A 2 23.50 -2.28 2.89
N PRO A 3 23.71 -3.08 3.96
CA PRO A 3 24.59 -4.24 3.93
C PRO A 3 24.13 -5.31 2.93
N ASP A 4 25.08 -6.08 2.37
CA ASP A 4 24.76 -7.15 1.42
C ASP A 4 23.84 -8.21 2.02
N SER A 5 23.97 -8.49 3.33
CA SER A 5 23.09 -9.40 4.06
C SER A 5 21.61 -8.99 4.06
N LEU A 6 21.32 -7.70 3.89
CA LEU A 6 19.96 -7.17 3.75
C LEU A 6 19.56 -6.91 2.29
N SER A 7 20.39 -7.29 1.33
CA SER A 7 20.17 -7.07 -0.11
C SER A 7 19.82 -8.35 -0.86
N THR A 8 19.37 -9.37 -0.13
CA THR A 8 18.96 -10.67 -0.71
C THR A 8 17.47 -10.69 -1.05
N SER A 9 17.05 -11.59 -1.95
CA SER A 9 15.64 -11.79 -2.31
C SER A 9 14.75 -12.24 -1.15
N ASN A 10 15.34 -12.78 -0.08
CA ASN A 10 14.62 -13.26 1.10
C ASN A 10 14.56 -12.23 2.24
N THR A 11 15.16 -11.05 2.04
CA THR A 11 15.14 -10.00 3.05
C THR A 11 13.75 -9.36 3.13
N SER A 12 13.15 -9.36 4.32
CA SER A 12 11.84 -8.73 4.51
C SER A 12 11.94 -7.21 4.51
N LEU A 13 10.87 -6.54 4.07
CA LEU A 13 10.77 -5.07 4.18
C LEU A 13 10.96 -4.61 5.64
N ALA A 14 10.41 -5.35 6.60
CA ALA A 14 10.54 -5.03 8.02
C ALA A 14 11.99 -5.02 8.51
N ASP A 15 12.83 -5.95 8.02
CA ASP A 15 14.25 -5.98 8.36
C ASP A 15 15.00 -4.79 7.78
N VAL A 16 14.70 -4.42 6.52
CA VAL A 16 15.31 -3.26 5.88
C VAL A 16 14.92 -1.96 6.61
N LEU A 17 13.64 -1.80 6.94
CA LEU A 17 13.16 -0.62 7.65
C LEU A 17 13.76 -0.52 9.05
N LYS A 18 13.85 -1.65 9.77
CA LYS A 18 14.45 -1.69 11.10
C LYS A 18 15.91 -1.24 11.04
N PHE A 19 16.69 -1.82 10.14
CA PHE A 19 18.09 -1.43 9.95
C PHE A 19 18.22 0.07 9.61
N THR A 20 17.40 0.56 8.68
CA THR A 20 17.46 1.97 8.27
C THR A 20 17.10 2.91 9.43
N LEU A 21 16.11 2.55 10.22
CA LEU A 21 15.69 3.33 11.40
C LEU A 21 16.82 3.38 12.44
N GLU A 22 17.44 2.23 12.74
CA GLU A 22 18.56 2.13 13.70
C GLU A 22 19.77 2.96 13.23
N GLU A 23 20.09 2.97 11.93
CA GLU A 23 21.17 3.76 11.36
C GLU A 23 20.91 5.28 11.46
N LEU A 24 19.66 5.71 11.32
CA LEU A 24 19.28 7.11 11.47
C LEU A 24 19.32 7.53 12.96
N GLU A 25 18.78 6.70 13.83
CA GLU A 25 18.80 6.93 15.28
C GLU A 25 20.24 7.00 15.85
N ASN A 26 21.15 6.20 15.34
CA ASN A 26 22.58 6.24 15.68
C ASN A 26 23.26 7.57 15.27
N LYS A 27 22.67 8.29 14.30
CA LYS A 27 23.09 9.65 13.90
C LYS A 27 22.39 10.75 14.67
N GLY A 28 21.49 10.40 15.61
CA GLY A 28 20.70 11.34 16.38
C GLY A 28 19.43 11.82 15.66
N GLU A 29 19.00 11.13 14.59
CA GLU A 29 17.81 11.45 13.84
C GLU A 29 16.65 10.57 14.32
N PHE A 30 15.62 11.17 14.90
CA PHE A 30 14.46 10.49 15.44
C PHE A 30 13.19 10.88 14.68
N TYR A 31 12.32 9.93 14.43
CA TYR A 31 11.11 10.11 13.66
C TYR A 31 9.89 9.52 14.37
N ASP A 32 8.75 10.19 14.29
CA ASP A 32 7.49 9.72 14.84
C ASP A 32 6.75 8.76 13.89
N VAL A 33 6.99 8.91 12.58
CA VAL A 33 6.36 8.12 11.52
C VAL A 33 7.37 7.83 10.43
N VAL A 34 7.36 6.61 9.94
CA VAL A 34 8.09 6.20 8.73
C VAL A 34 7.10 6.01 7.59
N ALA A 35 7.37 6.65 6.47
CA ALA A 35 6.60 6.52 5.24
C ALA A 35 7.37 5.65 4.24
N VAL A 36 6.72 4.61 3.73
CA VAL A 36 7.26 3.74 2.69
C VAL A 36 6.42 3.92 1.43
N ALA A 37 7.09 4.29 0.34
CA ALA A 37 6.47 4.48 -0.96
C ALA A 37 7.39 3.96 -2.06
N GLU A 38 6.83 3.33 -3.08
CA GLU A 38 7.56 2.83 -4.24
C GLU A 38 7.29 3.70 -5.47
N GLU A 39 8.20 3.70 -6.43
CA GLU A 39 8.13 4.52 -7.64
C GLU A 39 7.06 4.06 -8.65
N ILE A 40 6.53 2.85 -8.49
CA ILE A 40 5.57 2.24 -9.44
C ILE A 40 4.23 2.99 -9.56
N TYR A 41 3.94 3.95 -8.67
CA TYR A 41 2.73 4.77 -8.71
C TYR A 41 3.03 6.21 -9.18
N PRO A 42 3.16 6.47 -10.47
CA PRO A 42 3.57 7.79 -10.99
C PRO A 42 2.51 8.88 -10.81
N PHE A 43 1.24 8.49 -10.66
CA PHE A 43 0.12 9.43 -10.48
C PHE A 43 -0.32 9.55 -9.02
N ARG A 44 0.57 9.21 -8.08
CA ARG A 44 0.28 9.37 -6.64
C ARG A 44 -0.13 10.80 -6.33
N ASN A 45 -1.35 10.96 -5.81
CA ASN A 45 -1.92 12.26 -5.53
C ASN A 45 -1.40 12.81 -4.19
N LYS A 46 -0.85 14.02 -4.23
CA LYS A 46 -0.29 14.69 -3.03
C LYS A 46 -1.33 14.92 -1.92
N GLU A 47 -2.59 15.19 -2.27
CA GLU A 47 -3.65 15.38 -1.29
C GLU A 47 -4.00 14.06 -0.57
N ILE A 48 -3.96 12.93 -1.29
CA ILE A 48 -4.14 11.60 -0.68
C ILE A 48 -3.00 11.34 0.33
N VAL A 49 -1.76 11.61 -0.06
CA VAL A 49 -0.59 11.46 0.82
C VAL A 49 -0.74 12.33 2.07
N LYS A 50 -1.12 13.60 1.90
CA LYS A 50 -1.36 14.54 3.00
C LYS A 50 -2.43 14.02 3.95
N ASN A 51 -3.58 13.61 3.42
CA ASN A 51 -4.69 13.11 4.23
C ASN A 51 -4.30 11.84 5.02
N MET A 52 -3.52 10.93 4.42
CA MET A 52 -3.00 9.76 5.11
C MET A 52 -2.05 10.14 6.26
N ILE A 53 -1.18 11.13 6.05
CA ILE A 53 -0.28 11.64 7.10
C ILE A 53 -1.09 12.29 8.23
N GLU A 54 -2.08 13.12 7.91
CA GLU A 54 -2.95 13.75 8.92
C GLU A 54 -3.71 12.71 9.73
N LEU A 55 -4.21 11.65 9.08
CA LEU A 55 -4.86 10.53 9.74
C LEU A 55 -3.89 9.83 10.71
N MET A 56 -2.64 9.57 10.29
CA MET A 56 -1.61 8.98 11.13
C MET A 56 -1.27 9.85 12.34
N LEU A 57 -1.16 11.16 12.13
CA LEU A 57 -0.87 12.13 13.20
C LEU A 57 -2.05 12.29 14.18
N SER A 58 -3.26 11.88 13.82
CA SER A 58 -4.39 11.81 14.76
C SER A 58 -4.17 10.83 15.92
N GLY A 59 -3.17 9.95 15.80
CA GLY A 59 -2.68 9.06 16.84
C GLY A 59 -3.50 7.80 17.10
N LYS A 60 -4.59 7.58 16.35
CA LYS A 60 -5.50 6.44 16.55
C LYS A 60 -4.91 5.11 16.09
N SER A 61 -4.06 5.14 15.05
CA SER A 61 -3.51 3.96 14.41
C SER A 61 -2.01 3.86 14.59
N ASP A 62 -1.46 2.66 14.56
CA ASP A 62 -0.01 2.38 14.57
C ASP A 62 0.53 2.19 13.16
N THR A 63 -0.34 1.80 12.25
CA THR A 63 -0.05 1.59 10.84
C THR A 63 -1.25 2.04 10.01
N ILE A 64 -0.98 2.77 8.92
CA ILE A 64 -1.98 3.13 7.91
C ILE A 64 -1.43 2.71 6.55
N TYR A 65 -2.24 1.99 5.78
CA TYR A 65 -1.89 1.60 4.43
C TYR A 65 -2.92 2.07 3.42
N ALA A 66 -2.46 2.36 2.21
CA ALA A 66 -3.33 2.67 1.09
C ALA A 66 -4.06 1.41 0.62
N ALA A 67 -5.35 1.51 0.37
CA ALA A 67 -6.19 0.41 -0.06
C ALA A 67 -7.12 0.82 -1.20
N TRP A 68 -7.54 -0.16 -1.98
CA TRP A 68 -8.57 -0.07 -2.99
C TRP A 68 -9.74 -0.97 -2.62
N GLU A 69 -10.96 -0.48 -2.77
CA GLU A 69 -12.16 -1.30 -2.62
C GLU A 69 -12.31 -2.24 -3.82
N GLU A 70 -12.13 -3.54 -3.58
CA GLU A 70 -12.29 -4.53 -4.64
C GLU A 70 -13.78 -4.78 -4.90
N LYS A 71 -14.20 -4.50 -6.12
CA LYS A 71 -15.59 -4.68 -6.57
C LYS A 71 -15.78 -5.93 -7.43
N ARG A 72 -14.69 -6.57 -7.80
CA ARG A 72 -14.70 -7.80 -8.58
C ARG A 72 -14.84 -8.98 -7.65
N ILE A 73 -15.38 -10.08 -8.18
CA ILE A 73 -15.39 -11.35 -7.45
C ILE A 73 -13.95 -11.79 -7.23
N THR A 74 -13.56 -11.92 -5.99
CA THR A 74 -12.23 -12.35 -5.58
C THR A 74 -12.31 -13.74 -4.99
N TRP A 75 -11.48 -14.65 -5.51
CA TRP A 75 -11.37 -16.00 -5.04
C TRP A 75 -10.07 -16.14 -4.23
N TYR A 76 -10.13 -16.92 -3.15
CA TYR A 76 -8.94 -17.28 -2.40
C TYR A 76 -8.92 -18.78 -2.14
N GLY A 77 -7.73 -19.35 -1.93
CA GLY A 77 -7.58 -20.78 -1.64
C GLY A 77 -6.49 -21.44 -2.48
N THR A 78 -6.55 -22.76 -2.57
CA THR A 78 -5.65 -23.55 -3.41
C THR A 78 -6.26 -23.77 -4.80
N LYS A 79 -5.45 -24.32 -5.74
CA LYS A 79 -5.91 -24.61 -7.10
C LYS A 79 -7.14 -25.53 -7.14
N ASP A 80 -7.26 -26.43 -6.15
CA ASP A 80 -8.30 -27.47 -6.09
C ASP A 80 -9.45 -27.08 -5.14
N GLU A 81 -9.30 -26.01 -4.34
CA GLU A 81 -10.26 -25.61 -3.34
C GLU A 81 -10.28 -24.07 -3.24
N LEU A 82 -11.25 -23.46 -3.90
CA LEU A 82 -11.42 -22.01 -4.00
C LEU A 82 -12.69 -21.55 -3.31
N GLU A 83 -12.57 -20.51 -2.51
CA GLU A 83 -13.69 -19.84 -1.86
C GLU A 83 -13.82 -18.40 -2.35
N VAL A 84 -15.03 -17.87 -2.39
CA VAL A 84 -15.29 -16.47 -2.73
C VAL A 84 -15.01 -15.60 -1.51
N LEU A 85 -14.08 -14.67 -1.65
CA LEU A 85 -13.80 -13.68 -0.62
C LEU A 85 -14.89 -12.60 -0.65
N GLY A 86 -15.49 -12.29 0.51
CA GLY A 86 -16.55 -11.27 0.61
C GLY A 86 -17.99 -11.80 0.40
N GLY A 87 -18.18 -13.11 0.43
CA GLY A 87 -19.52 -13.76 0.40
C GLY A 87 -20.08 -14.06 -0.98
N ASN A 88 -21.26 -14.69 -1.02
CA ASN A 88 -21.91 -15.23 -2.24
C ASN A 88 -22.72 -14.19 -3.04
N SER A 89 -22.49 -12.91 -2.88
CA SER A 89 -23.37 -11.85 -3.42
C SER A 89 -23.18 -11.52 -4.90
N TRP A 90 -22.42 -12.33 -5.64
CA TRP A 90 -22.16 -12.10 -7.06
C TRP A 90 -23.40 -12.17 -7.96
N ILE A 91 -24.50 -12.76 -7.47
CA ILE A 91 -25.67 -13.03 -8.30
C ILE A 91 -26.72 -11.93 -8.25
N ILE A 92 -26.94 -11.22 -7.14
CA ILE A 92 -28.06 -10.25 -7.06
C ILE A 92 -27.82 -9.18 -5.98
N LYS A 93 -27.94 -7.91 -6.36
CA LYS A 93 -28.09 -6.70 -5.52
C LYS A 93 -27.24 -6.65 -4.25
N LYS A 94 -26.26 -5.78 -4.24
CA LYS A 94 -25.52 -5.41 -3.00
C LYS A 94 -26.51 -5.16 -1.87
N SER A 95 -26.48 -6.00 -0.86
CA SER A 95 -27.07 -5.71 0.43
C SER A 95 -26.34 -4.52 1.04
N LYS A 96 -27.04 -3.66 1.76
CA LYS A 96 -26.42 -2.48 2.42
C LYS A 96 -25.44 -2.85 3.53
N ASN A 97 -25.29 -4.12 3.87
CA ASN A 97 -24.52 -4.65 4.99
C ASN A 97 -23.44 -5.66 4.56
N GLU A 98 -22.98 -5.65 3.31
CA GLU A 98 -21.92 -6.55 2.87
C GLU A 98 -20.55 -6.02 3.27
N ASP A 99 -19.71 -6.93 3.80
CA ASP A 99 -18.30 -6.66 4.07
C ASP A 99 -17.59 -6.27 2.78
N ASN A 100 -16.87 -5.15 2.81
CA ASN A 100 -16.08 -4.73 1.66
C ASN A 100 -14.74 -5.47 1.67
N VAL A 101 -14.35 -6.02 0.54
CA VAL A 101 -13.01 -6.55 0.33
C VAL A 101 -12.10 -5.38 -0.01
N LEU A 102 -11.07 -5.17 0.80
CA LEU A 102 -10.05 -4.17 0.57
C LEU A 102 -8.77 -4.83 0.12
N THR A 103 -8.25 -4.40 -1.03
CA THR A 103 -6.95 -4.81 -1.54
C THR A 103 -5.91 -3.77 -1.16
N SER A 104 -4.83 -4.19 -0.48
CA SER A 104 -3.69 -3.32 -0.19
C SER A 104 -3.01 -2.89 -1.48
N LEU A 105 -2.77 -1.59 -1.62
CA LEU A 105 -1.97 -1.02 -2.69
C LEU A 105 -0.50 -0.99 -2.26
N SER A 106 0.15 -2.17 -2.35
CA SER A 106 1.55 -2.33 -1.97
C SER A 106 2.44 -1.32 -2.72
N GLY A 107 3.23 -0.56 -1.96
CA GLY A 107 4.10 0.46 -2.52
C GLY A 107 3.44 1.82 -2.80
N TYR A 108 2.10 1.95 -2.72
CA TYR A 108 1.47 3.27 -2.86
C TYR A 108 1.87 4.19 -1.71
N LEU A 109 1.52 3.83 -0.49
CA LEU A 109 1.97 4.47 0.75
C LEU A 109 1.64 3.58 1.94
N LEU A 110 2.64 3.28 2.74
CA LEU A 110 2.52 2.68 4.06
C LEU A 110 3.09 3.66 5.07
N LEU A 111 2.30 4.06 6.05
CA LEU A 111 2.73 4.85 7.19
C LEU A 111 2.79 3.94 8.41
N VAL A 112 3.91 3.93 9.10
CA VAL A 112 4.12 3.02 10.24
C VAL A 112 4.91 3.70 11.36
N LYS A 113 4.48 3.49 12.61
CA LYS A 113 5.22 3.98 13.78
C LYS A 113 6.53 3.20 13.97
N PRO A 114 7.63 3.85 14.37
CA PRO A 114 8.90 3.20 14.66
C PRO A 114 8.78 2.01 15.62
N SER A 115 7.87 2.09 16.58
CA SER A 115 7.61 1.00 17.53
C SER A 115 7.19 -0.32 16.86
N GLN A 116 6.45 -0.25 15.76
CA GLN A 116 6.03 -1.44 15.00
C GLN A 116 7.18 -1.99 14.13
N ILE A 117 7.99 -1.10 13.56
CA ILE A 117 9.19 -1.48 12.81
C ILE A 117 10.17 -2.25 13.72
N ARG A 118 10.42 -1.78 14.95
CA ARG A 118 11.28 -2.46 15.93
C ARG A 118 10.78 -3.86 16.28
N LYS A 119 9.47 -4.06 16.32
CA LYS A 119 8.82 -5.37 16.53
C LYS A 119 8.79 -6.24 15.26
N LYS A 120 9.26 -5.74 14.13
CA LYS A 120 9.12 -6.37 12.79
C LYS A 120 7.65 -6.70 12.42
N SER A 121 6.71 -5.95 12.95
CA SER A 121 5.27 -6.12 12.73
C SER A 121 4.73 -4.88 12.03
N LEU A 122 4.80 -4.84 10.69
CA LEU A 122 4.34 -3.70 9.92
C LEU A 122 2.82 -3.54 9.95
N PHE A 123 2.08 -4.63 10.19
CA PHE A 123 0.64 -4.64 10.37
C PHE A 123 0.33 -5.09 11.79
N SER A 124 -0.13 -4.17 12.61
CA SER A 124 -0.53 -4.41 14.00
C SER A 124 -2.04 -4.59 14.12
N SER A 125 -2.53 -4.89 15.33
CA SER A 125 -3.97 -4.93 15.61
C SER A 125 -4.65 -3.56 15.48
N VAL A 126 -3.88 -2.47 15.47
CA VAL A 126 -4.35 -1.07 15.29
C VAL A 126 -3.91 -0.57 13.92
N THR A 127 -4.23 -1.37 12.90
CA THR A 127 -3.96 -1.02 11.49
C THR A 127 -5.22 -0.48 10.84
N GLU A 128 -5.08 0.61 10.09
CA GLU A 128 -6.18 1.28 9.40
C GLU A 128 -5.93 1.32 7.89
N ALA A 129 -6.97 1.03 7.11
CA ALA A 129 -6.94 1.14 5.66
C ALA A 129 -7.45 2.52 5.22
N TYR A 130 -6.64 3.24 4.46
CA TYR A 130 -7.08 4.45 3.77
C TYR A 130 -7.55 4.08 2.36
N VAL A 131 -8.87 4.10 2.14
CA VAL A 131 -9.46 3.70 0.86
C VAL A 131 -9.35 4.83 -0.16
N ILE A 132 -8.61 4.59 -1.24
CA ILE A 132 -8.45 5.51 -2.37
C ILE A 132 -9.59 5.26 -3.36
N LYS A 133 -10.23 6.34 -3.82
CA LYS A 133 -11.36 6.28 -4.78
C LYS A 133 -10.98 6.76 -6.18
N ASP A 134 -9.79 7.34 -6.35
CA ASP A 134 -9.30 7.85 -7.63
C ASP A 134 -8.61 6.72 -8.41
N PRO A 135 -9.19 6.24 -9.52
CA PRO A 135 -8.63 5.14 -10.29
C PRO A 135 -7.32 5.50 -11.01
N ILE A 136 -7.07 6.78 -11.29
CA ILE A 136 -5.82 7.23 -11.89
C ILE A 136 -4.69 7.22 -10.85
N ALA A 137 -4.99 7.69 -9.64
CA ALA A 137 -4.00 7.73 -8.57
C ALA A 137 -3.47 6.33 -8.20
N VAL A 138 -4.28 5.28 -8.38
CA VAL A 138 -3.90 3.89 -8.04
C VAL A 138 -3.29 3.11 -9.21
N LEU A 139 -3.07 3.74 -10.34
CA LEU A 139 -2.46 3.08 -11.50
C LEU A 139 -1.00 2.77 -11.20
N ALA A 140 -0.68 1.49 -11.06
CA ALA A 140 0.68 1.00 -10.90
C ALA A 140 1.29 0.63 -12.26
N ILE A 141 2.59 0.87 -12.42
CA ILE A 141 3.36 0.57 -13.64
C ILE A 141 4.51 -0.34 -13.24
N HIS A 142 4.47 -1.60 -13.66
CA HIS A 142 5.45 -2.62 -13.30
C HIS A 142 6.41 -2.99 -14.45
N SER A 143 6.14 -2.49 -15.67
CA SER A 143 6.95 -2.83 -16.83
C SER A 143 7.10 -1.65 -17.80
N GLN A 144 8.15 -1.72 -18.64
CA GLN A 144 8.38 -0.74 -19.70
C GLN A 144 7.20 -0.69 -20.69
N SER A 145 6.60 -1.83 -21.01
CA SER A 145 5.46 -1.89 -21.93
C SER A 145 4.20 -1.23 -21.36
N GLU A 146 3.96 -1.36 -20.05
CA GLU A 146 2.87 -0.65 -19.38
C GLU A 146 3.11 0.87 -19.39
N LEU A 147 4.35 1.29 -19.12
CA LEU A 147 4.72 2.71 -19.20
C LEU A 147 4.47 3.27 -20.62
N GLU A 148 4.89 2.58 -21.64
CA GLU A 148 4.66 2.97 -23.04
C GLU A 148 3.17 3.04 -23.38
N GLY A 149 2.38 2.09 -22.90
CA GLY A 149 0.92 2.08 -23.05
C GLY A 149 0.28 3.31 -22.43
N VAL A 150 0.66 3.63 -21.21
CA VAL A 150 0.18 4.82 -20.48
C VAL A 150 0.60 6.11 -21.19
N VAL A 151 1.88 6.25 -21.56
CA VAL A 151 2.39 7.44 -22.26
C VAL A 151 1.67 7.64 -23.61
N ASN A 152 1.46 6.57 -24.38
CA ASN A 152 0.76 6.65 -25.66
C ASN A 152 -0.72 7.03 -25.48
N HIS A 153 -1.38 6.55 -24.42
CA HIS A 153 -2.75 6.93 -24.12
C HIS A 153 -2.85 8.44 -23.81
N PHE A 154 -2.00 8.94 -22.91
CA PHE A 154 -2.01 10.37 -22.53
C PHE A 154 -1.62 11.28 -23.70
N ARG A 155 -0.65 10.90 -24.55
CA ARG A 155 -0.28 11.68 -25.75
C ARG A 155 -1.44 11.84 -26.73
N LYS A 156 -2.29 10.82 -26.89
CA LYS A 156 -3.47 10.91 -27.76
C LYS A 156 -4.58 11.75 -27.17
N THR A 157 -4.66 11.84 -25.85
CA THR A 157 -5.70 12.57 -25.12
C THR A 157 -5.36 14.06 -24.96
N ILE A 158 -4.07 14.39 -24.96
CA ILE A 158 -3.54 15.78 -24.91
C ILE A 158 -3.17 16.20 -26.35
N THR A 159 -4.14 16.20 -27.24
CA THR A 159 -4.00 16.91 -28.53
C THR A 159 -4.30 18.39 -28.25
N PHE A 160 -3.24 19.21 -28.21
CA PHE A 160 -3.36 20.66 -28.20
C PHE A 160 -3.86 21.17 -29.54
#